data_587899df72d4e2a2359490e83f7ec485
#
_entry.id   587899df72d4e2a2359490e83f7ec485
#
_cell.length_a   1.000
_cell.length_b   1.000
_cell.length_c   1.000
_cell.angle_alpha   90.00
_cell.angle_beta   90.00
_cell.angle_gamma   90.00
#
_symmetry.space_group_name_H-M   'P 1'
#
loop_
_entity.id
_entity.type
_entity.pdbx_description
1 polymer ?
#
loop_
_entity_poly.entity_id
_entity_poly.type
_entity_poly.pdbx_seq_one_letter_code
_entity_poly.pdbx_strand_id
1 'polypeptide(L)'
;MNTLLVEGRALIALIIIIAIFAILSDNYLTAGNLTTITKQVAFNAIVALGMLLVILNGGIDLSVGSIVGFTAAVAGNLFRGVHIPGTDVTMFPSLWVIIVLSLAVGMLVGWVNGLLIARLNLAPFIVTLGMLYVARGLTEVLLNGQNITNELFGQPGLNNTGFFTIFASKPLGLPLAAWVMIILAIIFSIVLNRTPFGRWLYATGSNERAAQLSGVPVISVKTWIYVLSGLCAAIVGILQMANISSATADLGTFYELNAIAAVVIGGAALSGGRGTVRGTIIGAFVIGFLANGLVIVGVSPFWQKVITGAVIILAVAVDQIQQIAQRRRSAARAVAAAKAAASQRETVGTSS
;
A
#
# COMPACT_ATOMS: atom_id res chain seq x y z
N MET A 1 -21.46 -8.39 6.51
CA MET A 1 -20.50 -8.99 7.47
C MET A 1 -19.99 -7.86 8.32
N ASN A 2 -20.10 -7.96 9.64
CA ASN A 2 -19.62 -6.88 10.51
C ASN A 2 -18.12 -6.68 10.28
N THR A 3 -17.71 -5.50 9.87
CA THR A 3 -16.31 -5.08 9.73
C THR A 3 -15.48 -5.42 10.98
N LEU A 4 -16.09 -5.30 12.15
CA LEU A 4 -15.53 -5.67 13.45
C LEU A 4 -15.10 -7.14 13.56
N LEU A 5 -15.80 -8.08 12.90
CA LEU A 5 -15.43 -9.51 12.93
C LEU A 5 -14.21 -9.80 12.06
N VAL A 6 -14.01 -9.06 10.98
CA VAL A 6 -12.85 -9.25 10.07
C VAL A 6 -11.63 -8.58 10.66
N GLU A 7 -11.76 -7.35 11.13
CA GLU A 7 -10.69 -6.63 11.84
C GLU A 7 -10.25 -7.42 13.09
N GLY A 8 -11.20 -8.02 13.82
CA GLY A 8 -10.91 -8.88 14.98
C GLY A 8 -10.04 -10.09 14.64
N ARG A 9 -10.25 -10.72 13.48
CA ARG A 9 -9.42 -11.86 13.04
C ARG A 9 -7.98 -11.45 12.72
N ALA A 10 -7.79 -10.32 12.02
CA ALA A 10 -6.47 -9.79 11.73
C ALA A 10 -5.74 -9.42 13.04
N LEU A 11 -6.45 -8.88 14.02
CA LEU A 11 -5.90 -8.57 15.33
C LEU A 11 -5.50 -9.84 16.10
N ILE A 12 -6.33 -10.89 16.06
CA ILE A 12 -5.99 -12.19 16.66
C ILE A 12 -4.74 -12.79 16.00
N ALA A 13 -4.66 -12.75 14.67
CA ALA A 13 -3.48 -13.21 13.95
C ALA A 13 -2.22 -12.44 14.38
N LEU A 14 -2.33 -11.12 14.51
CA LEU A 14 -1.24 -10.27 14.99
C LEU A 14 -0.80 -10.68 16.40
N ILE A 15 -1.74 -10.85 17.32
CA ILE A 15 -1.43 -11.27 18.71
C ILE A 15 -0.74 -12.64 18.74
N ILE A 16 -1.22 -13.59 17.92
CA ILE A 16 -0.60 -14.92 17.83
C ILE A 16 0.83 -14.83 17.31
N ILE A 17 1.08 -14.06 16.26
CA ILE A 17 2.43 -13.84 15.70
C ILE A 17 3.34 -13.23 16.76
N ILE A 18 2.90 -12.18 17.45
CA ILE A 18 3.67 -11.54 18.50
C ILE A 18 4.00 -12.55 19.62
N ALA A 19 3.01 -13.32 20.07
CA ALA A 19 3.21 -14.33 21.12
C ALA A 19 4.22 -15.40 20.71
N ILE A 20 4.11 -15.95 19.49
CA ILE A 20 5.03 -16.96 18.96
C ILE A 20 6.46 -16.43 18.97
N PHE A 21 6.73 -15.27 18.39
CA PHE A 21 8.10 -14.75 18.29
C PHE A 21 8.63 -14.19 19.62
N ALA A 22 7.76 -13.73 20.52
CA ALA A 22 8.16 -13.36 21.88
C ALA A 22 8.65 -14.59 22.71
N ILE A 23 8.06 -15.77 22.45
CA ILE A 23 8.53 -17.03 23.09
C ILE A 23 9.82 -17.53 22.44
N LEU A 24 9.98 -17.33 21.12
CA LEU A 24 11.14 -17.82 20.36
C LEU A 24 12.41 -16.97 20.54
N SER A 25 12.28 -15.69 20.94
CA SER A 25 13.41 -14.78 21.06
C SER A 25 13.17 -13.69 22.11
N ASP A 26 14.03 -13.63 23.12
CA ASP A 26 14.03 -12.58 24.16
C ASP A 26 14.26 -11.17 23.58
N ASN A 27 14.90 -11.09 22.40
CA ASN A 27 15.18 -9.83 21.73
C ASN A 27 13.99 -9.28 20.95
N TYR A 28 12.92 -10.04 20.77
CA TYR A 28 11.80 -9.67 19.90
C TYR A 28 11.05 -8.43 20.38
N LEU A 29 10.74 -8.34 21.67
CA LEU A 29 9.99 -7.23 22.28
C LEU A 29 10.88 -6.13 22.88
N THR A 30 12.19 -6.13 22.56
CA THR A 30 13.07 -5.03 23.01
C THR A 30 12.70 -3.71 22.37
N ALA A 31 12.93 -2.59 23.06
CA ALA A 31 12.61 -1.25 22.57
C ALA A 31 13.32 -0.93 21.24
N GLY A 32 14.56 -1.40 21.05
CA GLY A 32 15.31 -1.27 19.81
C GLY A 32 14.63 -1.99 18.64
N ASN A 33 14.22 -3.25 18.85
CA ASN A 33 13.55 -4.03 17.83
C ASN A 33 12.14 -3.48 17.52
N LEU A 34 11.37 -3.09 18.53
CA LEU A 34 10.05 -2.48 18.34
C LEU A 34 10.14 -1.18 17.51
N THR A 35 11.19 -0.39 17.70
CA THR A 35 11.47 0.80 16.87
C THR A 35 11.72 0.39 15.41
N THR A 36 12.49 -0.68 15.19
CA THR A 36 12.80 -1.21 13.85
C THR A 36 11.55 -1.75 13.18
N ILE A 37 10.75 -2.57 13.89
CA ILE A 37 9.46 -3.07 13.41
C ILE A 37 8.55 -1.91 13.02
N THR A 38 8.37 -0.93 13.92
CA THR A 38 7.49 0.22 13.68
C THR A 38 7.86 0.96 12.41
N LYS A 39 9.16 1.13 12.14
CA LYS A 39 9.66 1.78 10.93
C LYS A 39 9.36 0.95 9.67
N GLN A 40 9.64 -0.35 9.70
CA GLN A 40 9.36 -1.26 8.57
C GLN A 40 7.86 -1.36 8.29
N VAL A 41 7.04 -1.49 9.33
CA VAL A 41 5.58 -1.48 9.23
C VAL A 41 5.09 -0.18 8.61
N ALA A 42 5.65 0.97 9.02
CA ALA A 42 5.24 2.27 8.49
C ALA A 42 5.44 2.36 6.97
N PHE A 43 6.57 1.90 6.44
CA PHE A 43 6.80 1.86 5.00
C PHE A 43 5.77 1.00 4.27
N ASN A 44 5.58 -0.23 4.72
CA ASN A 44 4.59 -1.14 4.13
C ASN A 44 3.16 -0.59 4.26
N ALA A 45 2.80 -0.01 5.39
CA ALA A 45 1.48 0.54 5.65
C ALA A 45 1.16 1.75 4.76
N ILE A 46 2.12 2.65 4.53
CA ILE A 46 1.92 3.81 3.65
C ILE A 46 1.63 3.33 2.21
N VAL A 47 2.41 2.38 1.68
CA VAL A 47 2.13 1.79 0.36
C VAL A 47 0.78 1.06 0.37
N ALA A 48 0.48 0.31 1.43
CA ALA A 48 -0.78 -0.42 1.57
C ALA A 48 -2.00 0.52 1.65
N LEU A 49 -1.88 1.73 2.19
CA LEU A 49 -2.94 2.74 2.16
C LEU A 49 -3.24 3.20 0.73
N GLY A 50 -2.22 3.41 -0.11
CA GLY A 50 -2.40 3.67 -1.53
C GLY A 50 -3.04 2.49 -2.25
N MET A 51 -2.55 1.27 -2.00
CA MET A 51 -3.07 0.03 -2.55
C MET A 51 -4.54 -0.22 -2.13
N LEU A 52 -4.93 0.16 -0.91
CA LEU A 52 -6.32 0.06 -0.45
C LEU A 52 -7.28 0.80 -1.38
N LEU A 53 -6.94 2.01 -1.82
CA LEU A 53 -7.79 2.78 -2.73
C LEU A 53 -7.98 2.04 -4.06
N VAL A 54 -6.91 1.47 -4.58
CA VAL A 54 -6.92 0.70 -5.84
C VAL A 54 -7.75 -0.58 -5.68
N ILE A 55 -7.56 -1.33 -4.60
CA ILE A 55 -8.32 -2.56 -4.31
C ILE A 55 -9.79 -2.24 -4.03
N LEU A 56 -10.12 -1.15 -3.35
CA LEU A 56 -11.50 -0.72 -3.17
C LEU A 56 -12.23 -0.49 -4.51
N ASN A 57 -11.51 -0.10 -5.56
CA ASN A 57 -12.05 0.03 -6.91
C ASN A 57 -12.04 -1.29 -7.71
N GLY A 58 -11.57 -2.41 -7.14
CA GLY A 58 -11.45 -3.70 -7.81
C GLY A 58 -10.22 -3.83 -8.72
N GLY A 59 -9.24 -2.92 -8.59
CA GLY A 59 -7.95 -2.96 -9.30
C GLY A 59 -6.82 -3.52 -8.43
N ILE A 60 -5.66 -3.74 -9.07
CA ILE A 60 -4.39 -4.06 -8.41
C ILE A 60 -3.32 -3.17 -9.05
N ASP A 61 -2.46 -2.56 -8.24
CA ASP A 61 -1.35 -1.74 -8.70
C ASP A 61 -0.02 -2.44 -8.39
N LEU A 62 0.53 -3.11 -9.39
CA LEU A 62 1.81 -3.80 -9.27
C LEU A 62 3.01 -2.84 -9.38
N SER A 63 2.80 -1.60 -9.82
CA SER A 63 3.88 -0.66 -10.05
C SER A 63 4.35 0.06 -8.78
N VAL A 64 3.63 -0.03 -7.66
CA VAL A 64 3.94 0.74 -6.44
C VAL A 64 5.36 0.50 -5.93
N GLY A 65 5.85 -0.75 -5.97
CA GLY A 65 7.20 -1.08 -5.54
C GLY A 65 8.28 -0.46 -6.45
N SER A 66 8.07 -0.47 -7.77
CA SER A 66 8.99 0.16 -8.72
C SER A 66 8.91 1.69 -8.67
N ILE A 67 7.75 2.27 -8.36
CA ILE A 67 7.61 3.71 -8.11
C ILE A 67 8.42 4.13 -6.86
N VAL A 68 8.43 3.32 -5.80
CA VAL A 68 9.29 3.53 -4.62
C VAL A 68 10.76 3.65 -5.05
N GLY A 69 11.27 2.68 -5.84
CA GLY A 69 12.64 2.71 -6.35
C GLY A 69 12.92 3.91 -7.26
N PHE A 70 11.98 4.19 -8.18
CA PHE A 70 12.14 5.28 -9.15
C PHE A 70 12.18 6.65 -8.48
N THR A 71 11.30 6.91 -7.52
CA THR A 71 11.29 8.18 -6.80
C THR A 71 12.50 8.35 -5.88
N ALA A 72 13.00 7.26 -5.30
CA ALA A 72 14.27 7.26 -4.57
C ALA A 72 15.47 7.56 -5.48
N ALA A 73 15.50 6.97 -6.69
CA ALA A 73 16.55 7.27 -7.68
C ALA A 73 16.51 8.71 -8.16
N VAL A 74 15.30 9.27 -8.40
CA VAL A 74 15.14 10.69 -8.73
C VAL A 74 15.66 11.58 -7.59
N ALA A 75 15.27 11.30 -6.34
CA ALA A 75 15.76 12.03 -5.19
C ALA A 75 17.28 11.92 -5.06
N GLY A 76 17.84 10.71 -5.20
CA GLY A 76 19.28 10.47 -5.13
C GLY A 76 20.07 11.25 -6.17
N ASN A 77 19.60 11.27 -7.42
CA ASN A 77 20.24 12.07 -8.47
C ASN A 77 20.16 13.58 -8.20
N LEU A 78 19.03 14.06 -7.69
CA LEU A 78 18.90 15.48 -7.32
C LEU A 78 19.82 15.84 -6.15
N PHE A 79 20.03 14.94 -5.18
CA PHE A 79 21.02 15.15 -4.10
C PHE A 79 22.46 15.15 -4.61
N ARG A 80 22.74 14.35 -5.61
CA ARG A 80 24.06 14.30 -6.26
C ARG A 80 24.39 15.60 -7.00
N GLY A 81 23.38 16.39 -7.33
CA GLY A 81 23.48 17.63 -8.09
C GLY A 81 23.16 17.42 -9.57
N VAL A 82 22.59 18.45 -10.17
CA VAL A 82 22.23 18.49 -11.58
C VAL A 82 23.32 19.27 -12.33
N HIS A 83 24.06 18.59 -13.18
CA HIS A 83 25.05 19.22 -14.06
C HIS A 83 24.32 19.97 -15.20
N ILE A 84 24.62 21.25 -15.39
CA ILE A 84 24.03 22.06 -16.46
C ILE A 84 24.79 21.79 -17.76
N PRO A 85 24.16 21.19 -18.79
CA PRO A 85 24.82 20.85 -20.03
C PRO A 85 25.46 22.09 -20.68
N GLY A 86 26.74 21.95 -21.09
CA GLY A 86 27.52 23.04 -21.73
C GLY A 86 28.16 24.02 -20.72
N THR A 87 28.15 23.73 -19.45
CA THR A 87 28.82 24.52 -18.40
C THR A 87 29.52 23.59 -17.40
N ASP A 88 30.51 24.12 -16.65
CA ASP A 88 31.14 23.41 -15.53
C ASP A 88 30.35 23.57 -14.20
N VAL A 89 29.10 24.04 -14.29
CA VAL A 89 28.28 24.33 -13.12
C VAL A 89 27.41 23.13 -12.75
N THR A 90 27.52 22.67 -11.49
CA THR A 90 26.59 21.70 -10.88
C THR A 90 25.69 22.44 -9.91
N MET A 91 24.38 22.37 -10.15
CA MET A 91 23.38 22.96 -9.29
C MET A 91 22.88 21.93 -8.28
N PHE A 92 22.87 22.31 -7.00
CA PHE A 92 22.32 21.47 -5.91
C PHE A 92 20.96 22.03 -5.47
N PRO A 93 19.85 21.37 -5.82
CA PRO A 93 18.53 21.81 -5.39
C PRO A 93 18.37 21.77 -3.88
N SER A 94 17.53 22.66 -3.32
CA SER A 94 17.21 22.60 -1.89
C SER A 94 16.43 21.33 -1.55
N LEU A 95 16.51 20.90 -0.29
CA LEU A 95 15.81 19.72 0.23
C LEU A 95 14.33 19.68 -0.15
N TRP A 96 13.63 20.81 0.03
CA TRP A 96 12.19 20.90 -0.28
C TRP A 96 11.88 20.74 -1.75
N VAL A 97 12.74 21.24 -2.63
CA VAL A 97 12.61 21.06 -4.09
C VAL A 97 12.78 19.57 -4.44
N ILE A 98 13.76 18.89 -3.85
CA ILE A 98 13.99 17.45 -4.05
C ILE A 98 12.76 16.65 -3.63
N ILE A 99 12.21 16.92 -2.44
CA ILE A 99 11.01 16.25 -1.94
C ILE A 99 9.83 16.47 -2.88
N VAL A 100 9.54 17.72 -3.23
CA VAL A 100 8.39 18.05 -4.08
C VAL A 100 8.51 17.43 -5.47
N LEU A 101 9.68 17.47 -6.10
CA LEU A 101 9.90 16.86 -7.41
C LEU A 101 9.77 15.33 -7.34
N SER A 102 10.31 14.69 -6.32
CA SER A 102 10.19 13.24 -6.17
C SER A 102 8.75 12.81 -5.95
N LEU A 103 7.98 13.55 -5.14
CA LEU A 103 6.54 13.29 -4.95
C LEU A 103 5.77 13.53 -6.26
N ALA A 104 6.09 14.60 -6.99
CA ALA A 104 5.45 14.90 -8.27
C ALA A 104 5.69 13.80 -9.32
N VAL A 105 6.89 13.22 -9.36
CA VAL A 105 7.22 12.10 -10.24
C VAL A 105 6.36 10.86 -9.90
N GLY A 106 6.23 10.50 -8.63
CA GLY A 106 5.38 9.37 -8.24
C GLY A 106 3.90 9.62 -8.56
N MET A 107 3.39 10.83 -8.33
CA MET A 107 2.04 11.22 -8.72
C MET A 107 1.86 11.17 -10.25
N LEU A 108 2.85 11.60 -11.02
CA LEU A 108 2.83 11.55 -12.48
C LEU A 108 2.74 10.12 -13.01
N VAL A 109 3.54 9.21 -12.48
CA VAL A 109 3.48 7.79 -12.84
C VAL A 109 2.10 7.20 -12.49
N GLY A 110 1.59 7.50 -11.30
CA GLY A 110 0.23 7.11 -10.90
C GLY A 110 -0.83 7.72 -11.81
N TRP A 111 -0.68 8.99 -12.22
CA TRP A 111 -1.60 9.64 -13.15
C TRP A 111 -1.61 8.97 -14.52
N VAL A 112 -0.44 8.60 -15.05
CA VAL A 112 -0.34 7.83 -16.31
C VAL A 112 -1.07 6.50 -16.19
N ASN A 113 -0.85 5.73 -15.12
CA ASN A 113 -1.59 4.49 -14.87
C ASN A 113 -3.11 4.74 -14.83
N GLY A 114 -3.53 5.72 -14.03
CA GLY A 114 -4.93 6.07 -13.89
C GLY A 114 -5.58 6.50 -15.19
N LEU A 115 -4.87 7.27 -16.03
CA LEU A 115 -5.35 7.73 -17.33
C LEU A 115 -5.55 6.55 -18.29
N LEU A 116 -4.55 5.66 -18.40
CA LEU A 116 -4.61 4.48 -19.27
C LEU A 116 -5.75 3.54 -18.86
N ILE A 117 -5.92 3.31 -17.56
CA ILE A 117 -6.97 2.44 -17.02
C ILE A 117 -8.36 3.07 -17.18
N ALA A 118 -8.49 4.37 -16.85
CA ALA A 118 -9.80 5.00 -16.78
C ALA A 118 -10.33 5.45 -18.16
N ARG A 119 -9.45 5.94 -19.05
CA ARG A 119 -9.89 6.44 -20.37
C ARG A 119 -9.82 5.40 -21.48
N LEU A 120 -8.76 4.57 -21.48
CA LEU A 120 -8.61 3.51 -22.47
C LEU A 120 -9.26 2.19 -22.05
N ASN A 121 -9.82 2.16 -20.84
CA ASN A 121 -10.49 0.98 -20.27
C ASN A 121 -9.60 -0.28 -20.28
N LEU A 122 -8.29 -0.09 -20.10
CA LEU A 122 -7.33 -1.18 -20.02
C LEU A 122 -7.42 -1.88 -18.67
N ALA A 123 -7.13 -3.18 -18.66
CA ALA A 123 -7.12 -3.95 -17.42
C ALA A 123 -6.03 -3.41 -16.46
N PRO A 124 -6.37 -3.07 -15.20
CA PRO A 124 -5.43 -2.51 -14.23
C PRO A 124 -4.15 -3.32 -14.07
N PHE A 125 -4.28 -4.64 -13.99
CA PHE A 125 -3.16 -5.57 -13.86
C PHE A 125 -2.14 -5.43 -15.01
N ILE A 126 -2.62 -5.33 -16.27
CA ILE A 126 -1.74 -5.22 -17.45
C ILE A 126 -0.99 -3.89 -17.46
N VAL A 127 -1.71 -2.78 -17.20
CA VAL A 127 -1.12 -1.44 -17.19
C VAL A 127 -0.07 -1.32 -16.09
N THR A 128 -0.40 -1.73 -14.88
CA THR A 128 0.50 -1.60 -13.73
C THR A 128 1.68 -2.57 -13.79
N LEU A 129 1.49 -3.77 -14.38
CA LEU A 129 2.59 -4.68 -14.68
C LEU A 129 3.56 -4.06 -15.71
N GLY A 130 3.04 -3.47 -16.78
CA GLY A 130 3.86 -2.74 -17.75
C GLY A 130 4.60 -1.58 -17.09
N MET A 131 3.90 -0.78 -16.26
CA MET A 131 4.51 0.34 -15.55
C MET A 131 5.56 -0.11 -14.52
N LEU A 132 5.40 -1.29 -13.90
CA LEU A 132 6.42 -1.88 -13.04
C LEU A 132 7.75 -1.99 -13.77
N TYR A 133 7.74 -2.54 -15.00
CA TYR A 133 8.96 -2.67 -15.81
C TYR A 133 9.48 -1.30 -16.29
N VAL A 134 8.60 -0.40 -16.71
CA VAL A 134 8.99 0.96 -17.13
C VAL A 134 9.67 1.71 -15.99
N ALA A 135 9.03 1.78 -14.81
CA ALA A 135 9.57 2.49 -13.67
C ALA A 135 10.87 1.84 -13.15
N ARG A 136 10.95 0.49 -13.14
CA ARG A 136 12.17 -0.23 -12.75
C ARG A 136 13.32 0.04 -13.75
N GLY A 137 13.05 -0.06 -15.05
CA GLY A 137 14.05 0.25 -16.08
C GLY A 137 14.52 1.71 -16.02
N LEU A 138 13.60 2.67 -15.82
CA LEU A 138 13.96 4.08 -15.63
C LEU A 138 14.80 4.28 -14.36
N THR A 139 14.56 3.52 -13.30
CA THR A 139 15.41 3.52 -12.09
C THR A 139 16.84 3.11 -12.44
N GLU A 140 17.00 2.00 -13.15
CA GLU A 140 18.33 1.51 -13.55
C GLU A 140 19.06 2.48 -14.48
N VAL A 141 18.34 3.09 -15.43
CA VAL A 141 18.89 4.13 -16.32
C VAL A 141 19.36 5.35 -15.52
N LEU A 142 18.53 5.85 -14.57
CA LEU A 142 18.91 7.00 -13.75
C LEU A 142 20.11 6.71 -12.85
N LEU A 143 20.23 5.51 -12.34
CA LEU A 143 21.34 5.09 -11.50
C LEU A 143 22.57 4.68 -12.31
N ASN A 144 22.47 4.58 -13.65
CA ASN A 144 23.53 4.10 -14.54
C ASN A 144 24.12 2.77 -14.05
N GLY A 145 23.27 1.86 -13.55
CA GLY A 145 23.64 0.56 -13.00
C GLY A 145 24.43 0.60 -11.67
N GLN A 146 24.57 1.78 -11.04
CA GLN A 146 25.33 1.97 -9.79
C GLN A 146 24.43 2.50 -8.69
N ASN A 147 24.67 2.07 -7.44
CA ASN A 147 23.97 2.64 -6.30
C ASN A 147 24.52 4.04 -5.99
N ILE A 148 23.64 4.99 -5.69
CA ILE A 148 24.04 6.28 -5.16
C ILE A 148 24.13 6.15 -3.64
N THR A 149 25.36 6.20 -3.10
CA THR A 149 25.63 6.02 -1.68
C THR A 149 25.87 7.35 -0.96
N ASN A 150 25.93 7.28 0.36
CA ASN A 150 25.88 8.39 1.31
C ASN A 150 26.99 9.45 1.20
N GLU A 151 28.09 9.18 0.50
CA GLU A 151 29.26 10.09 0.46
C GLU A 151 28.93 11.48 -0.13
N LEU A 152 27.84 11.55 -0.92
CA LEU A 152 27.40 12.76 -1.60
C LEU A 152 26.16 13.42 -0.93
N PHE A 153 25.56 12.75 0.05
CA PHE A 153 24.34 13.24 0.68
C PHE A 153 24.64 14.10 1.91
N GLY A 154 24.02 15.27 1.98
CA GLY A 154 24.05 16.08 3.19
C GLY A 154 25.41 16.65 3.56
N GLN A 155 26.33 16.81 2.61
CA GLN A 155 27.64 17.42 2.87
C GLN A 155 27.48 18.88 3.31
N PRO A 156 28.34 19.36 4.25
CA PRO A 156 28.35 20.76 4.63
C PRO A 156 28.56 21.69 3.42
N GLY A 157 27.74 22.73 3.33
CA GLY A 157 27.77 23.67 2.21
C GLY A 157 26.81 23.38 1.07
N LEU A 158 26.19 22.19 1.03
CA LEU A 158 25.11 21.90 0.10
C LEU A 158 23.74 22.25 0.70
N ASN A 159 22.81 22.75 -0.13
CA ASN A 159 21.46 23.15 0.33
C ASN A 159 20.58 21.98 0.81
N ASN A 160 21.06 20.75 0.72
CA ASN A 160 20.38 19.53 1.12
C ASN A 160 20.84 18.99 2.49
N THR A 161 21.68 19.72 3.21
CA THR A 161 22.10 19.36 4.56
C THR A 161 20.87 19.26 5.48
N GLY A 162 20.83 18.23 6.32
CA GLY A 162 19.71 17.99 7.21
C GLY A 162 18.69 16.93 6.76
N PHE A 163 18.78 16.43 5.52
CA PHE A 163 17.89 15.37 5.04
C PHE A 163 17.88 14.15 5.98
N PHE A 164 19.04 13.57 6.25
CA PHE A 164 19.14 12.40 7.11
C PHE A 164 18.78 12.73 8.57
N THR A 165 19.15 13.92 9.06
CA THR A 165 18.79 14.36 10.41
C THR A 165 17.29 14.43 10.59
N ILE A 166 16.56 14.96 9.60
CA ILE A 166 15.10 15.08 9.63
C ILE A 166 14.47 13.68 9.51
N PHE A 167 14.84 12.90 8.49
CA PHE A 167 14.17 11.62 8.18
C PHE A 167 14.59 10.46 9.10
N ALA A 168 15.79 10.51 9.71
CA ALA A 168 16.23 9.61 10.76
C ALA A 168 15.73 10.00 12.15
N SER A 169 15.10 11.17 12.30
CA SER A 169 14.62 11.67 13.59
C SER A 169 13.55 10.77 14.20
N LYS A 170 13.46 10.82 15.52
CA LYS A 170 12.46 10.08 16.31
C LYS A 170 11.67 11.07 17.20
N PRO A 171 10.86 11.95 16.60
CA PRO A 171 10.06 12.88 17.39
C PRO A 171 9.16 12.11 18.35
N LEU A 172 9.15 12.49 19.62
CA LEU A 172 8.44 11.82 20.70
C LEU A 172 8.75 10.31 20.83
N GLY A 173 9.97 9.90 20.45
CA GLY A 173 10.42 8.50 20.56
C GLY A 173 9.99 7.56 19.42
N LEU A 174 9.15 8.02 18.49
CA LEU A 174 8.71 7.24 17.32
C LEU A 174 9.45 7.69 16.05
N PRO A 175 9.82 6.75 15.16
CA PRO A 175 10.39 7.10 13.85
C PRO A 175 9.48 8.05 13.07
N LEU A 176 10.07 9.01 12.33
CA LEU A 176 9.30 9.93 11.50
C LEU A 176 8.35 9.20 10.52
N ALA A 177 8.78 8.08 9.96
CA ALA A 177 7.94 7.25 9.10
C ALA A 177 6.62 6.81 9.76
N ALA A 178 6.64 6.52 11.07
CA ALA A 178 5.43 6.16 11.82
C ALA A 178 4.47 7.35 11.95
N TRP A 179 4.98 8.55 12.14
CA TRP A 179 4.16 9.76 12.15
C TRP A 179 3.51 10.03 10.80
N VAL A 180 4.29 9.89 9.72
CA VAL A 180 3.76 9.99 8.34
C VAL A 180 2.66 8.96 8.09
N MET A 181 2.87 7.70 8.49
CA MET A 181 1.86 6.65 8.42
C MET A 181 0.58 7.04 9.17
N ILE A 182 0.69 7.50 10.42
CA ILE A 182 -0.46 7.89 11.25
C ILE A 182 -1.23 9.05 10.60
N ILE A 183 -0.53 10.07 10.14
CA ILE A 183 -1.13 11.24 9.48
C ILE A 183 -1.88 10.79 8.22
N LEU A 184 -1.26 9.99 7.37
CA LEU A 184 -1.89 9.47 6.15
C LEU A 184 -3.08 8.55 6.47
N ALA A 185 -3.00 7.71 7.50
CA ALA A 185 -4.10 6.88 7.94
C ALA A 185 -5.31 7.72 8.39
N ILE A 186 -5.08 8.81 9.12
CA ILE A 186 -6.12 9.75 9.52
C ILE A 186 -6.73 10.43 8.28
N ILE A 187 -5.89 10.96 7.39
CA ILE A 187 -6.33 11.63 6.16
C ILE A 187 -7.19 10.67 5.32
N PHE A 188 -6.70 9.48 5.02
CA PHE A 188 -7.45 8.51 4.22
C PHE A 188 -8.71 8.00 4.93
N SER A 189 -8.69 7.88 6.26
CA SER A 189 -9.90 7.57 7.03
C SER A 189 -10.96 8.65 6.87
N ILE A 190 -10.57 9.93 6.94
CA ILE A 190 -11.48 11.06 6.71
C ILE A 190 -11.97 11.06 5.24
N VAL A 191 -11.05 10.92 4.29
CA VAL A 191 -11.38 10.90 2.85
C VAL A 191 -12.38 9.79 2.53
N LEU A 192 -12.14 8.58 3.00
CA LEU A 192 -13.01 7.43 2.70
C LEU A 192 -14.37 7.52 3.40
N ASN A 193 -14.42 8.00 4.66
CA ASN A 193 -15.65 7.94 5.45
C ASN A 193 -16.46 9.23 5.44
N ARG A 194 -15.86 10.40 5.13
CA ARG A 194 -16.50 11.71 5.30
C ARG A 194 -16.65 12.51 4.00
N THR A 195 -15.96 12.13 2.90
CA THR A 195 -15.99 12.91 1.65
C THR A 195 -16.85 12.27 0.56
N PRO A 196 -17.29 13.03 -0.43
CA PRO A 196 -17.91 12.49 -1.63
C PRO A 196 -17.03 11.50 -2.38
N PHE A 197 -15.72 11.76 -2.44
CA PHE A 197 -14.76 10.89 -3.11
C PHE A 197 -14.79 9.46 -2.53
N GLY A 198 -14.80 9.30 -1.21
CA GLY A 198 -14.92 7.98 -0.58
C GLY A 198 -16.21 7.26 -0.96
N ARG A 199 -17.35 7.95 -0.93
CA ARG A 199 -18.63 7.38 -1.36
C ARG A 199 -18.61 6.93 -2.82
N TRP A 200 -18.05 7.75 -3.72
CA TRP A 200 -17.90 7.42 -5.13
C TRP A 200 -16.99 6.21 -5.33
N LEU A 201 -15.88 6.14 -4.59
CA LEU A 201 -14.94 5.02 -4.67
C LEU A 201 -15.61 3.70 -4.26
N TYR A 202 -16.31 3.65 -3.12
CA TYR A 202 -17.04 2.45 -2.71
C TYR A 202 -18.18 2.08 -3.68
N ALA A 203 -18.89 3.06 -4.21
CA ALA A 203 -19.94 2.83 -5.21
C ALA A 203 -19.36 2.25 -6.50
N THR A 204 -18.29 2.85 -7.04
CA THR A 204 -17.62 2.40 -8.26
C THR A 204 -17.07 0.98 -8.09
N GLY A 205 -16.43 0.69 -6.96
CA GLY A 205 -15.88 -0.64 -6.68
C GLY A 205 -16.94 -1.71 -6.43
N SER A 206 -18.14 -1.32 -5.98
CA SER A 206 -19.26 -2.26 -5.79
C SER A 206 -19.97 -2.60 -7.09
N ASN A 207 -20.27 -1.61 -7.92
CA ASN A 207 -20.85 -1.76 -9.25
C ASN A 207 -20.57 -0.50 -10.08
N GLU A 208 -19.56 -0.57 -10.92
CA GLU A 208 -19.12 0.54 -11.76
C GLU A 208 -20.21 1.06 -12.69
N ARG A 209 -20.96 0.16 -13.32
CA ARG A 209 -22.03 0.53 -14.24
C ARG A 209 -23.16 1.29 -13.56
N ALA A 210 -23.59 0.81 -12.39
CA ALA A 210 -24.62 1.48 -11.60
C ALA A 210 -24.13 2.84 -11.08
N ALA A 211 -22.88 2.93 -10.62
CA ALA A 211 -22.28 4.20 -10.19
C ALA A 211 -22.25 5.23 -11.32
N GLN A 212 -21.85 4.82 -12.53
CA GLN A 212 -21.83 5.66 -13.71
C GLN A 212 -23.24 6.19 -14.06
N LEU A 213 -24.24 5.32 -14.05
CA LEU A 213 -25.64 5.70 -14.33
C LEU A 213 -26.20 6.63 -13.25
N SER A 214 -25.65 6.59 -12.03
CA SER A 214 -26.01 7.49 -10.91
C SER A 214 -25.23 8.83 -10.95
N GLY A 215 -24.47 9.11 -12.02
CA GLY A 215 -23.75 10.37 -12.18
C GLY A 215 -22.40 10.45 -11.47
N VAL A 216 -21.85 9.31 -10.97
CA VAL A 216 -20.50 9.31 -10.39
C VAL A 216 -19.45 9.54 -11.48
N PRO A 217 -18.48 10.46 -11.28
CA PRO A 217 -17.41 10.74 -12.25
C PRO A 217 -16.33 9.64 -12.21
N VAL A 218 -16.66 8.42 -12.71
CA VAL A 218 -15.87 7.20 -12.60
C VAL A 218 -14.45 7.39 -13.13
N ILE A 219 -14.27 8.08 -14.25
CA ILE A 219 -12.95 8.34 -14.84
C ILE A 219 -12.06 9.12 -13.87
N SER A 220 -12.59 10.19 -13.28
CA SER A 220 -11.85 11.00 -12.30
C SER A 220 -11.52 10.20 -11.05
N VAL A 221 -12.48 9.43 -10.53
CA VAL A 221 -12.26 8.57 -9.35
C VAL A 221 -11.14 7.58 -9.62
N LYS A 222 -11.19 6.84 -10.73
CA LYS A 222 -10.14 5.90 -11.14
C LYS A 222 -8.79 6.59 -11.31
N THR A 223 -8.72 7.74 -11.94
CA THR A 223 -7.45 8.46 -12.12
C THR A 223 -6.86 8.86 -10.77
N TRP A 224 -7.66 9.46 -9.89
CA TRP A 224 -7.16 9.94 -8.60
C TRP A 224 -6.70 8.84 -7.64
N ILE A 225 -7.30 7.63 -7.67
CA ILE A 225 -6.82 6.53 -6.82
C ILE A 225 -5.40 6.10 -7.19
N TYR A 226 -5.06 6.06 -8.49
CA TYR A 226 -3.69 5.75 -8.91
C TYR A 226 -2.71 6.90 -8.64
N VAL A 227 -3.12 8.16 -8.76
CA VAL A 227 -2.31 9.32 -8.35
C VAL A 227 -1.96 9.23 -6.86
N LEU A 228 -2.95 8.93 -6.01
CA LEU A 228 -2.74 8.79 -4.57
C LEU A 228 -1.91 7.55 -4.22
N SER A 229 -2.06 6.44 -4.98
CA SER A 229 -1.20 5.27 -4.86
C SER A 229 0.26 5.61 -5.17
N GLY A 230 0.51 6.30 -6.29
CA GLY A 230 1.83 6.79 -6.67
C GLY A 230 2.44 7.79 -5.68
N LEU A 231 1.61 8.67 -5.09
CA LEU A 231 2.04 9.57 -4.02
C LEU A 231 2.51 8.80 -2.78
N CYS A 232 1.75 7.80 -2.33
CA CYS A 232 2.13 6.95 -1.20
C CYS A 232 3.45 6.21 -1.47
N ALA A 233 3.62 5.67 -2.68
CA ALA A 233 4.86 5.03 -3.10
C ALA A 233 6.04 6.03 -3.10
N ALA A 234 5.85 7.25 -3.60
CA ALA A 234 6.90 8.28 -3.61
C ALA A 234 7.32 8.70 -2.19
N ILE A 235 6.36 8.86 -1.28
CA ILE A 235 6.66 9.15 0.13
C ILE A 235 7.56 8.05 0.70
N VAL A 236 7.24 6.79 0.46
CA VAL A 236 8.06 5.66 0.94
C VAL A 236 9.42 5.62 0.25
N GLY A 237 9.51 5.98 -1.04
CA GLY A 237 10.79 6.07 -1.74
C GLY A 237 11.77 7.01 -1.06
N ILE A 238 11.32 8.21 -0.71
CA ILE A 238 12.11 9.21 0.03
C ILE A 238 12.47 8.70 1.43
N LEU A 239 11.50 8.19 2.19
CA LEU A 239 11.71 7.67 3.54
C LEU A 239 12.66 6.47 3.57
N GLN A 240 12.54 5.57 2.62
CA GLN A 240 13.36 4.37 2.52
C GLN A 240 14.79 4.71 2.12
N MET A 241 14.97 5.61 1.13
CA MET A 241 16.28 6.12 0.75
C MET A 241 16.98 6.77 1.95
N ALA A 242 16.27 7.60 2.71
CA ALA A 242 16.81 8.20 3.93
C ALA A 242 17.20 7.16 4.98
N ASN A 243 16.41 6.09 5.11
CA ASN A 243 16.65 5.03 6.08
C ASN A 243 17.91 4.22 5.82
N ILE A 244 18.20 3.92 4.54
CA ILE A 244 19.39 3.15 4.15
C ILE A 244 20.53 4.02 3.68
N SER A 245 20.33 5.34 3.63
CA SER A 245 21.31 6.33 3.15
C SER A 245 21.85 6.01 1.74
N SER A 246 20.98 5.46 0.89
CA SER A 246 21.34 5.05 -0.47
C SER A 246 20.11 4.99 -1.37
N ALA A 247 20.29 5.28 -2.66
CA ALA A 247 19.33 4.96 -3.70
C ALA A 247 19.84 3.75 -4.51
N THR A 248 19.07 2.67 -4.51
CA THR A 248 19.44 1.41 -5.17
C THR A 248 18.36 0.97 -6.14
N ALA A 249 18.74 0.22 -7.18
CA ALA A 249 17.81 -0.20 -8.23
C ALA A 249 16.71 -1.16 -7.74
N ASP A 250 17.00 -1.96 -6.73
CA ASP A 250 16.10 -2.96 -6.13
C ASP A 250 15.24 -2.42 -5.01
N LEU A 251 15.36 -1.12 -4.68
CA LEU A 251 14.55 -0.49 -3.63
C LEU A 251 13.05 -0.63 -3.96
N GLY A 252 12.26 -0.97 -2.95
CA GLY A 252 10.83 -1.18 -3.10
C GLY A 252 10.44 -2.54 -3.70
N THR A 253 11.37 -3.45 -3.95
CA THR A 253 11.07 -4.79 -4.45
C THR A 253 10.18 -5.55 -3.47
N PHE A 254 9.11 -6.18 -3.99
CA PHE A 254 8.06 -6.91 -3.24
C PHE A 254 7.13 -6.03 -2.38
N TYR A 255 7.24 -4.69 -2.41
CA TYR A 255 6.32 -3.84 -1.66
C TYR A 255 4.89 -3.93 -2.20
N GLU A 256 4.72 -4.15 -3.50
CA GLU A 256 3.41 -4.42 -4.11
C GLU A 256 2.74 -5.64 -3.50
N LEU A 257 3.47 -6.75 -3.34
CA LEU A 257 2.94 -7.99 -2.77
C LEU A 257 2.63 -7.84 -1.27
N ASN A 258 3.52 -7.20 -0.52
CA ASN A 258 3.32 -6.92 0.90
C ASN A 258 2.13 -5.99 1.13
N ALA A 259 1.94 -4.98 0.27
CA ALA A 259 0.81 -4.06 0.35
C ALA A 259 -0.51 -4.76 0.05
N ILE A 260 -0.57 -5.60 -1.01
CA ILE A 260 -1.76 -6.42 -1.32
C ILE A 260 -2.08 -7.33 -0.13
N ALA A 261 -1.07 -8.03 0.41
CA ALA A 261 -1.25 -8.90 1.56
C ALA A 261 -1.80 -8.16 2.77
N ALA A 262 -1.23 -6.99 3.11
CA ALA A 262 -1.68 -6.17 4.21
C ALA A 262 -3.15 -5.74 4.04
N VAL A 263 -3.55 -5.31 2.83
CA VAL A 263 -4.91 -4.88 2.53
C VAL A 263 -5.90 -6.04 2.61
N VAL A 264 -5.54 -7.22 2.09
CA VAL A 264 -6.39 -8.42 2.10
C VAL A 264 -6.51 -9.03 3.50
N ILE A 265 -5.39 -9.19 4.22
CA ILE A 265 -5.40 -9.64 5.63
C ILE A 265 -6.22 -8.67 6.48
N GLY A 266 -6.15 -7.38 6.18
CA GLY A 266 -6.96 -6.33 6.79
C GLY A 266 -8.45 -6.39 6.44
N GLY A 267 -8.88 -7.30 5.56
CA GLY A 267 -10.27 -7.60 5.24
C GLY A 267 -10.85 -6.81 4.08
N ALA A 268 -10.05 -6.22 3.24
CA ALA A 268 -10.52 -5.66 1.98
C ALA A 268 -10.78 -6.78 0.96
N ALA A 269 -11.84 -6.64 0.19
CA ALA A 269 -12.19 -7.60 -0.85
C ALA A 269 -11.47 -7.26 -2.16
N LEU A 270 -10.76 -8.20 -2.76
CA LEU A 270 -10.11 -8.03 -4.07
C LEU A 270 -11.12 -7.73 -5.19
N SER A 271 -12.39 -8.11 -5.01
CA SER A 271 -13.47 -7.78 -5.93
C SER A 271 -13.95 -6.33 -5.85
N GLY A 272 -13.38 -5.51 -4.97
CA GLY A 272 -13.75 -4.12 -4.75
C GLY A 272 -14.91 -3.89 -3.76
N GLY A 273 -15.22 -2.63 -3.50
CA GLY A 273 -16.37 -2.17 -2.72
C GLY A 273 -16.32 -2.41 -1.21
N ARG A 274 -15.29 -3.09 -0.68
CA ARG A 274 -15.15 -3.39 0.75
C ARG A 274 -13.72 -3.34 1.20
N GLY A 275 -13.46 -2.65 2.30
CA GLY A 275 -12.16 -2.49 2.95
C GLY A 275 -12.16 -1.28 3.86
N THR A 276 -11.22 -1.21 4.80
CA THR A 276 -11.08 -0.10 5.75
C THR A 276 -9.62 0.27 5.96
N VAL A 277 -9.36 1.54 6.28
CA VAL A 277 -8.02 2.01 6.65
C VAL A 277 -7.51 1.26 7.88
N ARG A 278 -8.37 1.09 8.90
CA ARG A 278 -7.99 0.39 10.14
C ARG A 278 -7.56 -1.05 9.87
N GLY A 279 -8.36 -1.78 9.09
CA GLY A 279 -8.02 -3.15 8.70
C GLY A 279 -6.69 -3.21 7.97
N THR A 280 -6.46 -2.33 6.99
CA THR A 280 -5.21 -2.26 6.23
C THR A 280 -3.99 -2.03 7.14
N ILE A 281 -4.10 -1.12 8.12
CA ILE A 281 -3.02 -0.87 9.09
C ILE A 281 -2.76 -2.13 9.94
N ILE A 282 -3.80 -2.79 10.46
CA ILE A 282 -3.64 -4.04 11.21
C ILE A 282 -2.96 -5.11 10.34
N GLY A 283 -3.37 -5.26 9.07
CA GLY A 283 -2.74 -6.18 8.13
C GLY A 283 -1.26 -5.85 7.85
N ALA A 284 -0.91 -4.57 7.75
CA ALA A 284 0.49 -4.15 7.62
C ALA A 284 1.32 -4.50 8.88
N PHE A 285 0.73 -4.37 10.07
CA PHE A 285 1.36 -4.84 11.30
C PHE A 285 1.57 -6.36 11.30
N VAL A 286 0.58 -7.15 10.85
CA VAL A 286 0.71 -8.62 10.72
C VAL A 286 1.91 -8.98 9.86
N ILE A 287 2.01 -8.41 8.65
CA ILE A 287 3.12 -8.69 7.73
C ILE A 287 4.46 -8.21 8.31
N GLY A 288 4.51 -7.01 8.89
CA GLY A 288 5.76 -6.47 9.43
C GLY A 288 6.28 -7.20 10.64
N PHE A 289 5.40 -7.58 11.58
CA PHE A 289 5.78 -8.38 12.74
C PHE A 289 6.21 -9.80 12.36
N LEU A 290 5.56 -10.41 11.37
CA LEU A 290 5.97 -11.70 10.81
C LEU A 290 7.37 -11.60 10.18
N ALA A 291 7.57 -10.64 9.28
CA ALA A 291 8.84 -10.47 8.57
C ALA A 291 10.01 -10.21 9.54
N ASN A 292 9.82 -9.32 10.51
CA ASN A 292 10.85 -9.06 11.53
C ASN A 292 11.09 -10.26 12.43
N GLY A 293 10.03 -10.97 12.83
CA GLY A 293 10.15 -12.18 13.66
C GLY A 293 11.00 -13.25 12.98
N LEU A 294 10.79 -13.48 11.67
CA LEU A 294 11.61 -14.42 10.90
C LEU A 294 13.09 -13.99 10.84
N VAL A 295 13.36 -12.69 10.74
CA VAL A 295 14.74 -12.15 10.77
C VAL A 295 15.39 -12.41 12.13
N ILE A 296 14.69 -12.12 13.22
CA ILE A 296 15.26 -12.19 14.58
C ILE A 296 15.56 -13.61 15.03
N VAL A 297 14.75 -14.59 14.57
CA VAL A 297 15.03 -16.02 14.85
C VAL A 297 16.02 -16.63 13.86
N GLY A 298 16.65 -15.82 12.99
CA GLY A 298 17.73 -16.26 12.11
C GLY A 298 17.28 -17.06 10.87
N VAL A 299 16.00 -16.97 10.48
CA VAL A 299 15.52 -17.59 9.23
C VAL A 299 16.18 -16.92 8.04
N SER A 300 16.77 -17.74 7.13
CA SER A 300 17.47 -17.18 5.97
C SER A 300 16.54 -16.35 5.07
N PRO A 301 17.04 -15.31 4.39
CA PRO A 301 16.24 -14.44 3.52
C PRO A 301 15.46 -15.19 2.43
N PHE A 302 15.99 -16.33 1.99
CA PHE A 302 15.31 -17.19 1.00
C PHE A 302 14.04 -17.82 1.57
N TRP A 303 14.10 -18.39 2.76
CA TRP A 303 12.96 -18.97 3.46
C TRP A 303 11.94 -17.90 3.90
N GLN A 304 12.40 -16.69 4.24
CA GLN A 304 11.50 -15.58 4.54
C GLN A 304 10.58 -15.28 3.35
N LYS A 305 11.10 -15.28 2.11
CA LYS A 305 10.30 -15.10 0.90
C LYS A 305 9.26 -16.21 0.72
N VAL A 306 9.65 -17.47 0.93
CA VAL A 306 8.75 -18.63 0.83
C VAL A 306 7.62 -18.52 1.86
N ILE A 307 7.95 -18.25 3.12
CA ILE A 307 6.98 -18.14 4.22
C ILE A 307 6.03 -16.97 3.98
N THR A 308 6.56 -15.82 3.60
CA THR A 308 5.72 -14.63 3.29
C THR A 308 4.77 -14.93 2.14
N GLY A 309 5.25 -15.56 1.06
CA GLY A 309 4.41 -15.97 -0.06
C GLY A 309 3.31 -16.96 0.34
N ALA A 310 3.65 -17.94 1.17
CA ALA A 310 2.68 -18.90 1.70
C ALA A 310 1.59 -18.22 2.55
N VAL A 311 1.98 -17.27 3.41
CA VAL A 311 1.04 -16.49 4.24
C VAL A 311 0.10 -15.66 3.37
N ILE A 312 0.61 -15.04 2.29
CA ILE A 312 -0.23 -14.30 1.33
C ILE A 312 -1.26 -15.23 0.68
N ILE A 313 -0.83 -16.40 0.18
CA ILE A 313 -1.72 -17.38 -0.44
C ILE A 313 -2.79 -17.84 0.55
N LEU A 314 -2.41 -18.18 1.78
CA LEU A 314 -3.33 -18.60 2.82
C LEU A 314 -4.35 -17.50 3.15
N ALA A 315 -3.92 -16.25 3.27
CA ALA A 315 -4.80 -15.13 3.54
C ALA A 315 -5.85 -14.95 2.44
N VAL A 316 -5.43 -14.98 1.18
CA VAL A 316 -6.33 -14.88 0.01
C VAL A 316 -7.28 -16.08 -0.07
N ALA A 317 -6.77 -17.30 0.15
CA ALA A 317 -7.59 -18.52 0.14
C ALA A 317 -8.67 -18.49 1.21
N VAL A 318 -8.33 -18.07 2.44
CA VAL A 318 -9.29 -17.93 3.55
C VAL A 318 -10.38 -16.91 3.20
N ASP A 319 -10.01 -15.75 2.63
CA ASP A 319 -10.98 -14.74 2.20
C ASP A 319 -11.92 -15.31 1.13
N GLN A 320 -11.38 -15.97 0.12
CA GLN A 320 -12.17 -16.57 -0.96
C GLN A 320 -13.14 -17.65 -0.47
N ILE A 321 -12.69 -18.55 0.39
CA ILE A 321 -13.55 -19.58 1.01
C ILE A 321 -14.70 -18.93 1.78
N GLN A 322 -14.41 -17.88 2.54
CA GLN A 322 -15.44 -17.16 3.30
C GLN A 322 -16.47 -16.48 2.37
N GLN A 323 -16.02 -15.88 1.27
CA GLN A 323 -16.94 -15.28 0.30
C GLN A 323 -17.85 -16.32 -0.33
N ILE A 324 -17.33 -17.50 -0.71
CA ILE A 324 -18.12 -18.61 -1.25
C ILE A 324 -19.14 -19.08 -0.21
N ALA A 325 -18.72 -19.29 1.03
CA ALA A 325 -19.62 -19.71 2.10
C ALA A 325 -20.76 -18.71 2.37
N GLN A 326 -20.46 -17.42 2.31
CA GLN A 326 -21.47 -16.37 2.47
C GLN A 326 -22.47 -16.33 1.32
N ARG A 327 -21.99 -16.42 0.07
CA ARG A 327 -22.88 -16.48 -1.11
C ARG A 327 -23.83 -17.67 -1.01
N ARG A 328 -23.34 -18.85 -0.60
CA ARG A 328 -24.18 -20.04 -0.38
C ARG A 328 -25.24 -19.83 0.70
N ARG A 329 -24.86 -19.22 1.83
CA ARG A 329 -25.79 -18.91 2.91
C ARG A 329 -26.86 -17.87 2.51
N SER A 330 -26.49 -16.85 1.75
CA SER A 330 -27.43 -15.85 1.24
C SER A 330 -28.41 -16.45 0.24
N ALA A 331 -27.94 -17.30 -0.66
CA ALA A 331 -28.79 -18.02 -1.61
C ALA A 331 -29.77 -18.97 -0.89
N ALA A 332 -29.29 -19.74 0.09
CA ALA A 332 -30.15 -20.63 0.88
C ALA A 332 -31.25 -19.85 1.67
N ARG A 333 -30.89 -18.69 2.23
CA ARG A 333 -31.88 -17.81 2.90
C ARG A 333 -32.91 -17.25 1.92
N ALA A 334 -32.50 -16.84 0.73
CA ALA A 334 -33.41 -16.34 -0.31
C ALA A 334 -34.40 -17.44 -0.75
N VAL A 335 -33.94 -18.68 -0.95
CA VAL A 335 -34.80 -19.82 -1.28
C VAL A 335 -35.77 -20.13 -0.14
N ALA A 336 -35.29 -20.13 1.11
CA ALA A 336 -36.16 -20.36 2.27
C ALA A 336 -37.22 -19.27 2.42
N ALA A 337 -36.88 -18.00 2.23
CA ALA A 337 -37.83 -16.89 2.25
C ALA A 337 -38.87 -16.99 1.11
N ALA A 338 -38.44 -17.37 -0.11
CA ALA A 338 -39.35 -17.58 -1.22
C ALA A 338 -40.33 -18.72 -0.97
N LYS A 339 -39.89 -19.84 -0.37
CA LYS A 339 -40.76 -20.96 0.02
C LYS A 339 -41.77 -20.55 1.11
N ALA A 340 -41.33 -19.79 2.13
CA ALA A 340 -42.22 -19.31 3.17
C ALA A 340 -43.27 -18.34 2.62
N ALA A 341 -42.91 -17.46 1.70
CA ALA A 341 -43.85 -16.55 1.03
C ALA A 341 -44.87 -17.29 0.14
N ALA A 342 -44.46 -18.37 -0.52
CA ALA A 342 -45.34 -19.21 -1.35
C ALA A 342 -46.37 -19.95 -0.45
N SER A 343 -45.93 -20.55 0.65
CA SER A 343 -46.83 -21.26 1.57
C SER A 343 -47.85 -20.31 2.24
N GLN A 344 -47.48 -19.07 2.54
CA GLN A 344 -48.43 -18.07 3.08
C GLN A 344 -49.47 -17.66 2.03
N ARG A 345 -49.14 -17.61 0.74
CA ARG A 345 -50.13 -17.31 -0.32
C ARG A 345 -51.11 -18.43 -0.51
N GLU A 346 -50.69 -19.68 -0.38
CA GLU A 346 -51.59 -20.86 -0.48
C GLU A 346 -52.60 -20.89 0.68
N THR A 347 -52.18 -20.59 1.91
CA THR A 347 -53.06 -20.57 3.08
C THR A 347 -54.12 -19.45 3.02
N VAL A 348 -53.80 -18.31 2.44
CA VAL A 348 -54.75 -17.18 2.27
C VAL A 348 -55.76 -17.46 1.12
N GLY A 349 -55.29 -18.14 0.05
CA GLY A 349 -56.16 -18.50 -1.08
C GLY A 349 -57.21 -19.62 -0.79
N THR A 350 -56.98 -20.44 0.23
CA THR A 350 -57.92 -21.51 0.65
C THR A 350 -58.94 -21.07 1.72
N SER A 351 -58.83 -19.84 2.26
CA SER A 351 -59.76 -19.29 3.27
C SER A 351 -60.79 -18.31 2.69
N SER A 352 -60.85 -18.13 1.39
CA SER A 352 -61.88 -17.38 0.64
C SER A 352 -62.76 -18.32 -0.18
#